data_d06f92a0dff73bb0affd06b17b2b55b2
#
_entry.id   d06f92a0dff73bb0affd06b17b2b55b2
#
_cell.length_a   1.000
_cell.length_b   1.000
_cell.length_c   1.000
_cell.angle_alpha   90.00
_cell.angle_beta   90.00
_cell.angle_gamma   90.00
#
_symmetry.space_group_name_H-M   'P 1'
#
loop_
_entity.id
_entity.type
_entity.pdbx_description
1 polymer ?
#
loop_
_entity_poly.entity_id
_entity_poly.type
_entity_poly.pdbx_seq_one_letter_code
_entity_poly.pdbx_strand_id
1 'polypeptide(L)'
;LDFTRWQNSLMSDLAHFDVAGKRVFLRCDLNVPLKDGVIKDDGRIKASLPTIQALLEKGASLVIAAHLGRPKGEAKPELSLAPVAKRLGELLGKEIIFPGAVVGDVVSSAAAALKPGQILLLENIRFSGAETSKEESERTEFAAELAKLADAYVGDGFGAVHRKHASVFDLPKLLPHVAGTLVAAEVEVLKKLTQNPER
;
A
#
# COMPACT_ATOMS: atom_id res chain seq x y z
N LEU A 1 -22.73 7.83 -0.25
CA LEU A 1 -21.28 7.73 -0.48
C LEU A 1 -21.00 8.33 -1.85
N ASP A 2 -20.37 9.50 -1.86
CA ASP A 2 -20.07 10.21 -3.11
C ASP A 2 -18.83 9.57 -3.74
N PHE A 3 -19.05 8.44 -4.43
CA PHE A 3 -18.05 7.69 -5.18
C PHE A 3 -17.37 8.58 -6.23
N THR A 4 -18.11 9.55 -6.76
CA THR A 4 -17.66 10.54 -7.74
C THR A 4 -16.61 11.50 -7.15
N ARG A 5 -16.77 11.91 -5.89
CA ARG A 5 -15.83 12.79 -5.20
C ARG A 5 -14.51 12.07 -4.87
N TRP A 6 -14.60 10.79 -4.52
CA TRP A 6 -13.44 9.94 -4.29
C TRP A 6 -12.68 9.66 -5.61
N GLN A 7 -13.40 9.39 -6.71
CA GLN A 7 -12.81 9.24 -8.04
C GLN A 7 -12.10 10.50 -8.54
N ASN A 8 -12.70 11.68 -8.34
CA ASN A 8 -12.09 12.95 -8.75
C ASN A 8 -10.84 13.32 -7.91
N SER A 9 -10.80 12.91 -6.65
CA SER A 9 -9.62 13.09 -5.78
C SER A 9 -8.48 12.11 -6.12
N LEU A 10 -8.79 10.89 -6.57
CA LEU A 10 -7.81 9.89 -7.01
C LEU A 10 -7.17 10.22 -8.36
N MET A 11 -7.79 11.08 -9.15
CA MET A 11 -7.33 11.47 -10.50
C MET A 11 -6.30 12.62 -10.48
N SER A 12 -5.89 13.12 -9.29
CA SER A 12 -4.72 13.97 -9.23
C SER A 12 -3.51 13.12 -9.63
N ASP A 13 -2.85 13.55 -10.69
CA ASP A 13 -1.73 12.85 -11.31
C ASP A 13 -0.58 12.69 -10.28
N LEU A 14 -0.13 11.46 -10.07
CA LEU A 14 1.04 11.17 -9.24
C LEU A 14 2.25 12.02 -9.66
N ALA A 15 2.32 12.39 -10.95
CA ALA A 15 3.38 13.26 -11.47
C ALA A 15 3.41 14.63 -10.78
N HIS A 16 2.25 15.20 -10.45
CA HIS A 16 2.12 16.51 -9.81
C HIS A 16 2.01 16.45 -8.29
N PHE A 17 1.93 15.27 -7.72
CA PHE A 17 1.81 15.10 -6.27
C PHE A 17 3.16 15.36 -5.59
N ASP A 18 3.20 16.37 -4.71
CA ASP A 18 4.39 16.73 -3.96
C ASP A 18 4.68 15.73 -2.84
N VAL A 19 5.77 14.99 -2.98
CA VAL A 19 6.24 13.99 -2.01
C VAL A 19 7.71 14.15 -1.64
N ALA A 20 8.37 15.21 -2.13
CA ALA A 20 9.78 15.44 -1.87
C ALA A 20 10.05 15.59 -0.37
N GLY A 21 10.95 14.77 0.16
CA GLY A 21 11.29 14.72 1.58
C GLY A 21 10.19 14.19 2.51
N LYS A 22 9.05 13.73 1.96
CA LYS A 22 7.93 13.19 2.74
C LYS A 22 8.03 11.68 2.89
N ARG A 23 7.45 11.17 3.98
CA ARG A 23 7.15 9.75 4.14
C ARG A 23 5.80 9.48 3.48
N VAL A 24 5.80 8.58 2.52
CA VAL A 24 4.58 8.19 1.79
C VAL A 24 4.12 6.82 2.23
N PHE A 25 2.89 6.74 2.73
CA PHE A 25 2.23 5.46 2.94
C PHE A 25 1.75 4.93 1.59
N LEU A 26 2.38 3.86 1.11
CA LEU A 26 2.05 3.25 -0.18
C LEU A 26 1.32 1.93 0.03
N ARG A 27 0.04 1.88 -0.34
CA ARG A 27 -0.77 0.65 -0.26
C ARG A 27 -0.65 -0.13 -1.57
N CYS A 28 0.13 -1.20 -1.56
CA CYS A 28 0.37 -2.07 -2.72
C CYS A 28 -0.49 -3.33 -2.72
N ASP A 29 -0.61 -3.98 -3.86
CA ASP A 29 -1.07 -5.36 -3.99
C ASP A 29 0.12 -6.30 -4.18
N LEU A 30 0.67 -6.79 -3.08
CA LEU A 30 1.78 -7.75 -3.05
C LEU A 30 1.32 -9.15 -2.66
N ASN A 31 0.05 -9.48 -2.94
CA ASN A 31 -0.56 -10.76 -2.62
C ASN A 31 -0.13 -11.85 -3.62
N VAL A 32 1.12 -12.28 -3.50
CA VAL A 32 1.76 -13.29 -4.35
C VAL A 32 1.48 -14.71 -3.86
N PRO A 33 1.47 -15.72 -4.75
CA PRO A 33 1.37 -17.12 -4.33
C PRO A 33 2.66 -17.57 -3.66
N LEU A 34 2.55 -17.96 -2.38
CA LEU A 34 3.62 -18.59 -1.60
C LEU A 34 3.39 -20.09 -1.48
N LYS A 35 4.46 -20.87 -1.56
CA LYS A 35 4.48 -22.29 -1.21
C LYS A 35 5.77 -22.57 -0.44
N ASP A 36 5.64 -23.05 0.79
CA ASP A 36 6.76 -23.35 1.68
C ASP A 36 7.72 -22.14 1.85
N GLY A 37 7.17 -20.95 2.02
CA GLY A 37 7.92 -19.69 2.15
C GLY A 37 8.57 -19.19 0.84
N VAL A 38 8.35 -19.87 -0.29
CA VAL A 38 8.92 -19.51 -1.59
C VAL A 38 7.86 -18.86 -2.48
N ILE A 39 8.17 -17.68 -3.03
CA ILE A 39 7.33 -17.00 -4.01
C ILE A 39 7.34 -17.79 -5.32
N LYS A 40 6.16 -18.17 -5.82
CA LYS A 40 5.99 -18.92 -7.07
C LYS A 40 5.81 -18.02 -8.28
N ASP A 41 5.27 -16.84 -8.07
CA ASP A 41 5.07 -15.81 -9.08
C ASP A 41 5.24 -14.45 -8.43
N ASP A 42 6.11 -13.60 -8.97
CA ASP A 42 6.41 -12.26 -8.47
C ASP A 42 5.79 -11.14 -9.33
N GLY A 43 4.88 -11.48 -10.23
CA GLY A 43 4.26 -10.53 -11.15
C GLY A 43 3.62 -9.34 -10.46
N ARG A 44 2.95 -9.53 -9.30
CA ARG A 44 2.35 -8.44 -8.53
C ARG A 44 3.40 -7.52 -7.88
N ILE A 45 4.53 -8.07 -7.46
CA ILE A 45 5.64 -7.25 -6.95
C ILE A 45 6.18 -6.39 -8.09
N LYS A 46 6.43 -6.99 -9.26
CA LYS A 46 6.91 -6.27 -10.45
C LYS A 46 5.94 -5.19 -10.92
N ALA A 47 4.62 -5.46 -10.86
CA ALA A 47 3.59 -4.48 -11.22
C ALA A 47 3.58 -3.24 -10.29
N SER A 48 4.04 -3.36 -9.05
CA SER A 48 4.15 -2.24 -8.11
C SER A 48 5.43 -1.42 -8.27
N LEU A 49 6.45 -1.93 -8.97
CA LEU A 49 7.75 -1.25 -9.11
C LEU A 49 7.66 0.15 -9.74
N PRO A 50 6.86 0.38 -10.80
CA PRO A 50 6.78 1.72 -11.40
C PRO A 50 6.35 2.81 -10.42
N THR A 51 5.34 2.54 -9.59
CA THR A 51 4.88 3.48 -8.54
C THR A 51 5.97 3.69 -7.48
N ILE A 52 6.60 2.61 -7.03
CA ILE A 52 7.67 2.67 -6.02
C ILE A 52 8.83 3.52 -6.54
N GLN A 53 9.31 3.25 -7.76
CA GLN A 53 10.42 3.97 -8.37
C GLN A 53 10.11 5.45 -8.57
N ALA A 54 8.92 5.76 -9.11
CA ALA A 54 8.48 7.15 -9.32
C ALA A 54 8.46 7.96 -8.01
N LEU A 55 8.00 7.36 -6.90
CA LEU A 55 7.99 8.02 -5.60
C LEU A 55 9.42 8.23 -5.05
N LEU A 56 10.29 7.23 -5.19
CA LEU A 56 11.69 7.34 -4.77
C LEU A 56 12.46 8.39 -5.57
N GLU A 57 12.26 8.44 -6.89
CA GLU A 57 12.86 9.45 -7.78
C GLU A 57 12.44 10.87 -7.41
N LYS A 58 11.22 11.04 -6.87
CA LYS A 58 10.72 12.30 -6.33
C LYS A 58 11.29 12.66 -4.94
N GLY A 59 12.16 11.83 -4.39
CA GLY A 59 12.79 12.06 -3.09
C GLY A 59 11.95 11.67 -1.88
N ALA A 60 10.92 10.84 -2.06
CA ALA A 60 10.14 10.29 -0.95
C ALA A 60 10.92 9.20 -0.20
N SER A 61 10.52 8.95 1.06
CA SER A 61 10.72 7.67 1.74
C SER A 61 9.39 6.93 1.80
N LEU A 62 9.41 5.59 1.81
CA LEU A 62 8.20 4.80 1.67
C LEU A 62 7.92 3.94 2.90
N VAL A 63 6.68 3.97 3.38
CA VAL A 63 6.09 2.99 4.28
C VAL A 63 5.11 2.17 3.45
N ILE A 64 5.54 0.99 3.02
CA ILE A 64 4.73 0.11 2.17
C ILE A 64 3.87 -0.79 3.05
N ALA A 65 2.58 -0.86 2.73
CA ALA A 65 1.63 -1.78 3.34
C ALA A 65 0.99 -2.67 2.27
N ALA A 66 0.94 -3.95 2.56
CA ALA A 66 0.30 -4.94 1.69
C ALA A 66 -0.39 -6.03 2.51
N HIS A 67 -1.19 -6.83 1.85
CA HIS A 67 -1.77 -8.02 2.44
C HIS A 67 -1.30 -9.28 1.71
N LEU A 68 -1.30 -10.39 2.41
CA LEU A 68 -1.04 -11.71 1.88
C LEU A 68 -2.07 -12.70 2.41
N GLY A 69 -2.79 -13.35 1.52
CA GLY A 69 -3.79 -14.34 1.89
C GLY A 69 -4.95 -13.78 2.72
N ARG A 70 -5.49 -14.64 3.59
CA ARG A 70 -6.64 -14.36 4.46
C ARG A 70 -6.40 -14.84 5.89
N PRO A 71 -5.55 -14.19 6.67
CA PRO A 71 -5.19 -14.60 8.03
C PRO A 71 -6.32 -14.43 9.07
N LYS A 72 -7.35 -13.62 8.75
CA LYS A 72 -8.52 -13.34 9.62
C LYS A 72 -8.18 -12.65 10.95
N GLY A 73 -7.22 -11.75 10.95
CA GLY A 73 -6.82 -10.99 12.14
C GLY A 73 -5.81 -11.73 13.04
N GLU A 74 -5.23 -12.83 12.58
CA GLU A 74 -4.24 -13.61 13.32
C GLU A 74 -2.89 -13.56 12.62
N ALA A 75 -1.81 -13.48 13.40
CA ALA A 75 -0.46 -13.60 12.87
C ALA A 75 -0.17 -15.07 12.50
N LYS A 76 0.07 -15.33 11.21
CA LYS A 76 0.37 -16.63 10.65
C LYS A 76 1.72 -16.59 9.93
N PRO A 77 2.75 -17.28 10.44
CA PRO A 77 4.09 -17.22 9.86
C PRO A 77 4.14 -17.52 8.36
N GLU A 78 3.30 -18.43 7.87
CA GLU A 78 3.19 -18.80 6.46
C GLU A 78 2.60 -17.68 5.57
N LEU A 79 2.00 -16.65 6.18
CA LEU A 79 1.46 -15.47 5.52
C LEU A 79 2.25 -14.19 5.84
N SER A 80 3.46 -14.33 6.39
CA SER A 80 4.38 -13.21 6.59
C SER A 80 4.84 -12.61 5.26
N LEU A 81 5.02 -11.29 5.24
CA LEU A 81 5.58 -10.56 4.10
C LEU A 81 7.12 -10.58 4.06
N ALA A 82 7.81 -11.29 4.98
CA ALA A 82 9.26 -11.38 4.96
C ALA A 82 9.85 -11.87 3.62
N PRO A 83 9.29 -12.92 2.95
CA PRO A 83 9.76 -13.32 1.62
C PRO A 83 9.54 -12.23 0.57
N VAL A 84 8.46 -11.46 0.70
CA VAL A 84 8.14 -10.34 -0.20
C VAL A 84 9.13 -9.20 -0.01
N ALA A 85 9.48 -8.86 1.25
CA ALA A 85 10.49 -7.85 1.57
C ALA A 85 11.84 -8.19 0.90
N LYS A 86 12.29 -9.44 1.05
CA LYS A 86 13.51 -9.93 0.40
C LYS A 86 13.44 -9.78 -1.12
N ARG A 87 12.35 -10.28 -1.74
CA ARG A 87 12.20 -10.23 -3.20
C ARG A 87 12.11 -8.81 -3.73
N LEU A 88 11.40 -7.93 -3.04
CA LEU A 88 11.31 -6.51 -3.39
C LEU A 88 12.70 -5.84 -3.34
N GLY A 89 13.49 -6.13 -2.32
CA GLY A 89 14.86 -5.65 -2.19
C GLY A 89 15.76 -6.10 -3.33
N GLU A 90 15.69 -7.38 -3.73
CA GLU A 90 16.41 -7.92 -4.88
C GLU A 90 16.06 -7.18 -6.18
N LEU A 91 14.76 -6.96 -6.42
CA LEU A 91 14.27 -6.29 -7.65
C LEU A 91 14.64 -4.81 -7.72
N LEU A 92 14.70 -4.12 -6.58
CA LEU A 92 15.05 -2.71 -6.50
C LEU A 92 16.57 -2.46 -6.33
N GLY A 93 17.35 -3.49 -6.00
CA GLY A 93 18.76 -3.34 -5.62
C GLY A 93 18.92 -2.50 -4.35
N LYS A 94 17.96 -2.56 -3.41
CA LYS A 94 17.90 -1.76 -2.19
C LYS A 94 17.60 -2.62 -0.98
N GLU A 95 18.09 -2.19 0.18
CA GLU A 95 17.67 -2.76 1.46
C GLU A 95 16.21 -2.36 1.76
N ILE A 96 15.41 -3.33 2.19
CA ILE A 96 14.04 -3.12 2.68
C ILE A 96 14.05 -3.29 4.19
N ILE A 97 13.71 -2.23 4.92
CA ILE A 97 13.54 -2.28 6.37
C ILE A 97 12.25 -3.05 6.66
N PHE A 98 12.35 -4.17 7.37
CA PHE A 98 11.21 -5.02 7.69
C PHE A 98 11.13 -5.27 9.19
N PRO A 99 10.33 -4.49 9.95
CA PRO A 99 10.27 -4.60 11.41
C PRO A 99 9.50 -5.84 11.91
N GLY A 100 8.82 -6.59 11.01
CA GLY A 100 8.04 -7.77 11.37
C GLY A 100 6.76 -7.45 12.17
N ALA A 101 6.29 -6.21 12.13
CA ALA A 101 5.08 -5.74 12.80
C ALA A 101 4.29 -4.79 11.89
N VAL A 102 3.02 -4.59 12.20
CA VAL A 102 2.13 -3.68 11.44
C VAL A 102 2.10 -2.29 12.07
N VAL A 103 2.04 -2.22 13.39
CA VAL A 103 2.00 -0.99 14.20
C VAL A 103 2.82 -1.19 15.48
N GLY A 104 2.92 -0.16 16.31
CA GLY A 104 3.65 -0.19 17.57
C GLY A 104 4.99 0.53 17.51
N ASP A 105 5.70 0.57 18.65
CA ASP A 105 6.90 1.39 18.82
C ASP A 105 8.03 1.03 17.85
N VAL A 106 8.22 -0.23 17.55
CA VAL A 106 9.25 -0.69 16.61
C VAL A 106 9.00 -0.16 15.19
N VAL A 107 7.73 -0.13 14.77
CA VAL A 107 7.33 0.41 13.45
C VAL A 107 7.43 1.92 13.45
N SER A 108 6.91 2.58 14.48
CA SER A 108 6.91 4.05 14.60
C SER A 108 8.34 4.59 14.62
N SER A 109 9.23 3.95 15.37
CA SER A 109 10.66 4.32 15.43
C SER A 109 11.35 4.11 14.08
N ALA A 110 11.10 2.99 13.42
CA ALA A 110 11.67 2.70 12.11
C ALA A 110 11.16 3.68 11.03
N ALA A 111 9.86 4.01 11.04
CA ALA A 111 9.26 4.97 10.12
C ALA A 111 9.80 6.40 10.35
N ALA A 112 9.98 6.80 11.61
CA ALA A 112 10.54 8.11 11.96
C ALA A 112 12.02 8.25 11.55
N ALA A 113 12.77 7.16 11.52
CA ALA A 113 14.18 7.13 11.12
C ALA A 113 14.41 7.08 9.61
N LEU A 114 13.37 6.90 8.79
CA LEU A 114 13.48 6.82 7.34
C LEU A 114 14.08 8.08 6.73
N LYS A 115 15.06 7.86 5.86
CA LYS A 115 15.66 8.92 5.02
C LYS A 115 15.07 8.86 3.60
N PRO A 116 15.10 9.97 2.84
CA PRO A 116 14.71 9.94 1.43
C PRO A 116 15.34 8.78 0.68
N GLY A 117 14.55 8.08 -0.13
CA GLY A 117 15.00 6.92 -0.89
C GLY A 117 15.01 5.59 -0.14
N GLN A 118 14.72 5.57 1.17
CA GLN A 118 14.59 4.34 1.96
C GLN A 118 13.16 3.81 1.95
N ILE A 119 13.03 2.50 2.17
CA ILE A 119 11.77 1.76 2.13
C ILE A 119 11.63 0.94 3.41
N LEU A 120 10.50 1.08 4.08
CA LEU A 120 10.02 0.21 5.14
C LEU A 120 8.82 -0.57 4.59
N LEU A 121 8.81 -1.88 4.72
CA LEU A 121 7.65 -2.73 4.46
C LEU A 121 7.08 -3.18 5.80
N LEU A 122 5.80 -2.88 6.03
CA LEU A 122 5.06 -3.39 7.18
C LEU A 122 4.85 -4.90 7.06
N GLU A 123 4.63 -5.57 8.17
CA GLU A 123 4.13 -6.94 8.17
C GLU A 123 2.70 -6.97 7.60
N ASN A 124 2.21 -8.16 7.24
CA ASN A 124 0.89 -8.38 6.64
C ASN A 124 -0.21 -7.62 7.40
N ILE A 125 -0.74 -6.58 6.77
CA ILE A 125 -1.68 -5.66 7.42
C ILE A 125 -2.95 -6.36 7.92
N ARG A 126 -3.30 -7.52 7.33
CA ARG A 126 -4.43 -8.35 7.75
C ARG A 126 -4.15 -9.21 8.98
N PHE A 127 -2.96 -9.14 9.58
CA PHE A 127 -2.71 -9.68 10.91
C PHE A 127 -3.41 -8.84 11.98
N SER A 128 -3.73 -7.57 11.68
CA SER A 128 -4.67 -6.80 12.49
C SER A 128 -6.11 -7.10 12.06
N GLY A 129 -6.95 -7.51 13.00
CA GLY A 129 -8.39 -7.69 12.77
C GLY A 129 -9.10 -6.40 12.39
N ALA A 130 -8.62 -5.26 12.90
CA ALA A 130 -9.16 -3.94 12.63
C ALA A 130 -9.06 -3.53 11.15
N GLU A 131 -8.07 -4.06 10.39
CA GLU A 131 -7.96 -3.80 8.94
C GLU A 131 -9.24 -4.16 8.19
N THR A 132 -9.88 -5.27 8.55
CA THR A 132 -11.05 -5.81 7.85
C THR A 132 -12.32 -5.82 8.70
N SER A 133 -12.33 -5.14 9.83
CA SER A 133 -13.46 -5.09 10.75
C SER A 133 -14.70 -4.48 10.07
N LYS A 134 -15.87 -4.97 10.46
CA LYS A 134 -17.16 -4.37 10.07
C LYS A 134 -17.46 -3.12 10.88
N GLU A 135 -16.92 -3.04 12.10
CA GLU A 135 -17.08 -1.88 12.97
C GLU A 135 -16.25 -0.71 12.47
N GLU A 136 -16.90 0.43 12.25
CA GLU A 136 -16.24 1.62 11.70
C GLU A 136 -15.25 2.21 12.70
N SER A 137 -15.56 2.19 13.99
CA SER A 137 -14.68 2.69 15.04
C SER A 137 -13.34 1.96 15.06
N GLU A 138 -13.34 0.62 15.01
CA GLU A 138 -12.12 -0.18 14.99
C GLU A 138 -11.25 0.13 13.76
N ARG A 139 -11.88 0.29 12.58
CA ARG A 139 -11.15 0.64 11.36
C ARG A 139 -10.56 2.05 11.41
N THR A 140 -11.34 3.01 11.92
CA THR A 140 -10.87 4.42 11.98
C THR A 140 -9.78 4.61 13.02
N GLU A 141 -9.83 3.94 14.16
CA GLU A 141 -8.75 3.93 15.15
C GLU A 141 -7.46 3.35 14.55
N PHE A 142 -7.55 2.20 13.89
CA PHE A 142 -6.40 1.58 13.24
C PHE A 142 -5.86 2.44 12.10
N ALA A 143 -6.72 3.06 11.29
CA ALA A 143 -6.31 3.99 10.25
C ALA A 143 -5.58 5.22 10.85
N ALA A 144 -6.02 5.72 12.01
CA ALA A 144 -5.34 6.81 12.71
C ALA A 144 -3.94 6.41 13.20
N GLU A 145 -3.74 5.16 13.64
CA GLU A 145 -2.40 4.65 13.96
C GLU A 145 -1.50 4.58 12.74
N LEU A 146 -2.03 4.05 11.62
CA LEU A 146 -1.28 4.00 10.35
C LEU A 146 -0.94 5.39 9.82
N ALA A 147 -1.82 6.38 9.99
CA ALA A 147 -1.60 7.76 9.55
C ALA A 147 -0.39 8.42 10.21
N LYS A 148 -0.05 8.04 11.45
CA LYS A 148 1.14 8.56 12.16
C LYS A 148 2.46 8.17 11.50
N LEU A 149 2.46 7.14 10.66
CA LEU A 149 3.64 6.61 10.01
C LEU A 149 4.06 7.41 8.76
N ALA A 150 3.20 8.30 8.23
CA ALA A 150 3.45 8.96 6.97
C ALA A 150 2.81 10.36 6.88
N ASP A 151 3.25 11.14 5.91
CA ASP A 151 2.81 12.51 5.66
C ASP A 151 1.87 12.61 4.44
N ALA A 152 1.83 11.56 3.61
CA ALA A 152 0.98 11.46 2.42
C ALA A 152 0.64 9.98 2.14
N TYR A 153 -0.40 9.75 1.35
CA TYR A 153 -0.88 8.41 0.99
C TYR A 153 -0.93 8.21 -0.52
N VAL A 154 -0.48 7.04 -0.98
CA VAL A 154 -0.65 6.58 -2.37
C VAL A 154 -1.33 5.22 -2.38
N GLY A 155 -2.47 5.13 -3.06
CA GLY A 155 -3.23 3.88 -3.23
C GLY A 155 -2.88 3.19 -4.53
N ASP A 156 -2.15 2.07 -4.47
CA ASP A 156 -1.72 1.31 -5.65
C ASP A 156 -2.14 -0.18 -5.58
N GLY A 157 -3.08 -0.49 -4.71
CA GLY A 157 -3.58 -1.85 -4.52
C GLY A 157 -4.92 -2.09 -5.22
N PHE A 158 -4.97 -2.13 -6.57
CA PHE A 158 -6.21 -2.23 -7.35
C PHE A 158 -7.13 -3.37 -6.89
N GLY A 159 -6.59 -4.56 -6.60
CA GLY A 159 -7.37 -5.70 -6.11
C GLY A 159 -8.08 -5.49 -4.75
N ALA A 160 -7.84 -4.37 -4.08
CA ALA A 160 -8.44 -4.04 -2.79
C ALA A 160 -9.26 -2.74 -2.80
N VAL A 161 -9.23 -1.92 -3.85
CA VAL A 161 -9.87 -0.58 -3.90
C VAL A 161 -11.38 -0.60 -3.67
N HIS A 162 -12.06 -1.70 -4.00
CA HIS A 162 -13.49 -1.88 -3.79
C HIS A 162 -13.86 -2.28 -2.35
N ARG A 163 -12.88 -2.49 -1.47
CA ARG A 163 -13.11 -3.00 -0.11
C ARG A 163 -13.09 -1.88 0.91
N LYS A 164 -14.03 -1.92 1.85
CA LYS A 164 -14.09 -0.99 2.99
C LYS A 164 -13.12 -1.45 4.09
N HIS A 165 -11.82 -1.43 3.78
CA HIS A 165 -10.74 -1.78 4.71
C HIS A 165 -10.08 -0.51 5.26
N ALA A 166 -9.55 -0.56 6.49
CA ALA A 166 -8.94 0.59 7.16
C ALA A 166 -7.84 1.26 6.31
N SER A 167 -6.90 0.48 5.77
CA SER A 167 -5.78 1.00 4.98
C SER A 167 -6.16 1.48 3.59
N VAL A 168 -7.35 1.14 3.07
CA VAL A 168 -7.80 1.47 1.71
C VAL A 168 -8.87 2.55 1.72
N PHE A 169 -9.78 2.53 2.71
CA PHE A 169 -10.95 3.38 2.75
C PHE A 169 -10.87 4.48 3.81
N ASP A 170 -10.36 4.16 5.02
CA ASP A 170 -10.37 5.09 6.13
C ASP A 170 -9.08 5.92 6.18
N LEU A 171 -7.91 5.31 5.99
CA LEU A 171 -6.62 5.99 6.00
C LEU A 171 -6.49 7.12 4.96
N PRO A 172 -6.91 6.98 3.68
CA PRO A 172 -6.83 8.08 2.72
C PRO A 172 -7.59 9.35 3.13
N LYS A 173 -8.61 9.23 4.00
CA LYS A 173 -9.37 10.39 4.49
C LYS A 173 -8.55 11.25 5.47
N LEU A 174 -7.49 10.71 6.04
CA LEU A 174 -6.67 11.33 7.07
C LEU A 174 -5.42 12.01 6.51
N LEU A 175 -5.04 11.70 5.26
CA LEU A 175 -3.80 12.18 4.63
C LEU A 175 -4.08 12.77 3.23
N PRO A 176 -3.26 13.72 2.76
CA PRO A 176 -3.21 14.05 1.34
C PRO A 176 -2.96 12.77 0.53
N HIS A 177 -3.76 12.52 -0.52
CA HIS A 177 -3.72 11.23 -1.19
C HIS A 177 -3.93 11.30 -2.71
N VAL A 178 -3.34 10.32 -3.42
CA VAL A 178 -3.53 10.09 -4.86
C VAL A 178 -3.52 8.59 -5.17
N ALA A 179 -3.94 8.23 -6.40
CA ALA A 179 -3.74 6.90 -6.94
C ALA A 179 -2.30 6.69 -7.41
N GLY A 180 -1.79 5.46 -7.24
CA GLY A 180 -0.56 5.04 -7.88
C GLY A 180 -0.76 4.72 -9.38
N THR A 181 0.35 4.46 -10.08
CA THR A 181 0.33 4.25 -11.53
C THR A 181 -0.45 3.02 -11.95
N LEU A 182 -0.42 1.95 -11.15
CA LEU A 182 -1.17 0.73 -11.43
C LEU A 182 -2.68 0.98 -11.36
N VAL A 183 -3.16 1.63 -10.29
CA VAL A 183 -4.59 1.95 -10.14
C VAL A 183 -5.04 2.93 -11.22
N ALA A 184 -4.23 3.94 -11.54
CA ALA A 184 -4.54 4.90 -12.59
C ALA A 184 -4.71 4.21 -13.95
N ALA A 185 -3.79 3.30 -14.33
CA ALA A 185 -3.85 2.55 -15.57
C ALA A 185 -5.11 1.66 -15.65
N GLU A 186 -5.45 0.94 -14.59
CA GLU A 186 -6.65 0.09 -14.54
C GLU A 186 -7.95 0.91 -14.64
N VAL A 187 -8.00 2.07 -14.00
CA VAL A 187 -9.14 2.99 -14.09
C VAL A 187 -9.33 3.51 -15.53
N GLU A 188 -8.24 3.82 -16.23
CA GLU A 188 -8.31 4.25 -17.64
C GLU A 188 -8.82 3.12 -18.56
N VAL A 189 -8.40 1.88 -18.34
CA VAL A 189 -8.93 0.72 -19.08
C VAL A 189 -10.44 0.56 -18.84
N LEU A 190 -10.88 0.63 -17.57
CA LEU A 190 -12.29 0.54 -17.23
C LEU A 190 -13.13 1.68 -17.85
N LYS A 191 -12.61 2.91 -17.86
CA LYS A 191 -13.28 4.04 -18.51
C LYS A 191 -13.47 3.80 -20.00
N LYS A 192 -12.45 3.34 -20.72
CA LYS A 192 -12.55 3.00 -22.15
C LYS A 192 -13.62 1.97 -22.42
N LEU A 193 -13.68 0.91 -21.60
CA LEU A 193 -14.67 -0.16 -21.74
C LEU A 193 -16.11 0.29 -21.46
N THR A 194 -16.30 1.26 -20.56
CA THR A 194 -17.62 1.73 -20.15
C THR A 194 -18.13 2.92 -20.96
N GLN A 195 -17.23 3.81 -21.41
CA GLN A 195 -17.61 5.04 -22.13
C GLN A 195 -17.58 4.86 -23.65
N ASN A 196 -16.77 3.94 -24.18
CA ASN A 196 -16.67 3.63 -25.62
C ASN A 196 -16.49 2.13 -25.81
N PRO A 197 -17.55 1.30 -25.60
CA PRO A 197 -17.45 -0.12 -25.87
C PRO A 197 -17.25 -0.33 -27.39
N GLU A 198 -16.06 -0.75 -27.78
CA GLU A 198 -15.87 -1.29 -29.14
C GLU A 198 -16.78 -2.50 -29.29
N ARG A 199 -17.67 -2.45 -30.30
CA ARG A 199 -18.56 -3.56 -30.68
C ARG A 199 -17.82 -4.58 -31.52
#